data_318a2430114bc35361743f739bc08043
#
_entry.id   318a2430114bc35361743f739bc08043
#
_cell.length_a   1.000
_cell.length_b   1.000
_cell.length_c   1.000
_cell.angle_alpha   90.00
_cell.angle_beta   90.00
_cell.angle_gamma   90.00
#
_symmetry.space_group_name_H-M   'P 1'
#
loop_
_entity.id
_entity.type
_entity.pdbx_description
1 polymer ?
#
loop_
_entity_poly.entity_id
_entity_poly.type
_entity_poly.pdbx_seq_one_letter_code
_entity_poly.pdbx_strand_id
1 'polypeptide(L)'
;MTRLKASPLVEALLGYSAPLEGRRGFLRLDFNENTIGPSPKVVAAIRAIPPEHYAMYPEYDHLKRHYAQVVGGAMEQVGVFNGADGAIHAVFQAFGAAGDTLVMATPTFGYYAPCAHEQGMTIQAIPYGLPDFHYPQQAIAQALQCQPRLLMICNPNNPTGTPVDPGWIQATAAAAPNTLVVVDELYEAFTGDTVLPAGLQQPNLLVLRSLSKTAGLAGLRMGFAVGSADVIERLERVTGPYDVNGFAVTAALAALDDLDHLRAYVEEVKAARHWLLPQLAAAGLRHHCHGGNYFLLWPEQDPEVLVGALRQRGVLVRPMTGKPLLNGSVRVSIGSLAQMQFFWKCYQECAAQL
;
A
#
# COMPACT_ATOMS: atom_id res chain seq x y z
N MET A 1 -11.98 -40.61 -3.91
CA MET A 1 -10.87 -39.95 -4.64
C MET A 1 -10.08 -39.17 -3.65
N THR A 2 -8.80 -39.47 -3.49
CA THR A 2 -7.87 -38.68 -2.62
C THR A 2 -7.68 -37.31 -3.25
N ARG A 3 -8.07 -36.23 -2.53
CA ARG A 3 -7.86 -34.87 -2.98
C ARG A 3 -6.35 -34.57 -3.03
N LEU A 4 -5.86 -34.07 -4.17
CA LEU A 4 -4.48 -33.60 -4.29
C LEU A 4 -4.25 -32.47 -3.26
N LYS A 5 -3.16 -32.55 -2.50
CA LYS A 5 -2.77 -31.53 -1.52
C LYS A 5 -1.61 -30.71 -2.04
N ALA A 6 -1.59 -29.41 -1.70
CA ALA A 6 -0.47 -28.54 -1.91
C ALA A 6 0.65 -28.83 -0.87
N SER A 7 1.69 -28.01 -0.84
CA SER A 7 2.69 -28.09 0.23
C SER A 7 2.07 -27.81 1.60
N PRO A 8 2.59 -28.37 2.70
CA PRO A 8 2.02 -28.17 4.03
C PRO A 8 1.85 -26.71 4.43
N LEU A 9 2.78 -25.84 4.03
CA LEU A 9 2.73 -24.41 4.30
C LEU A 9 1.53 -23.78 3.56
N VAL A 10 1.31 -24.14 2.30
CA VAL A 10 0.18 -23.61 1.50
C VAL A 10 -1.17 -24.11 2.00
N GLU A 11 -1.26 -25.41 2.41
CA GLU A 11 -2.49 -25.96 3.01
C GLU A 11 -2.89 -25.25 4.31
N ALA A 12 -1.92 -24.71 5.04
CA ALA A 12 -2.14 -23.98 6.29
C ALA A 12 -2.49 -22.49 6.08
N LEU A 13 -2.30 -21.94 4.86
CA LEU A 13 -2.56 -20.53 4.59
C LEU A 13 -4.05 -20.23 4.56
N LEU A 14 -4.42 -19.13 5.22
CA LEU A 14 -5.65 -18.41 4.94
C LEU A 14 -5.37 -17.41 3.82
N GLY A 15 -5.95 -17.64 2.63
CA GLY A 15 -5.76 -16.75 1.49
C GLY A 15 -6.21 -15.32 1.80
N TYR A 16 -5.44 -14.33 1.36
CA TYR A 16 -5.87 -12.94 1.42
C TYR A 16 -7.07 -12.75 0.50
N SER A 17 -8.22 -12.42 1.08
CA SER A 17 -9.48 -12.23 0.34
C SER A 17 -9.88 -10.77 0.30
N ALA A 18 -10.25 -10.31 -0.90
CA ALA A 18 -10.84 -9.00 -1.12
C ALA A 18 -12.05 -9.14 -2.04
N PRO A 19 -13.20 -8.48 -1.76
CA PRO A 19 -14.38 -8.53 -2.62
C PRO A 19 -14.14 -7.70 -3.89
N LEU A 20 -13.55 -8.29 -4.93
CA LEU A 20 -13.16 -7.60 -6.16
C LEU A 20 -14.32 -7.41 -7.14
N GLU A 21 -15.31 -8.29 -7.10
CA GLU A 21 -16.40 -8.31 -8.08
C GLU A 21 -17.55 -7.35 -7.73
N GLY A 22 -18.26 -6.87 -8.76
CA GLY A 22 -19.47 -6.06 -8.61
C GLY A 22 -19.23 -4.67 -8.03
N ARG A 23 -18.04 -4.08 -8.24
CA ARG A 23 -17.66 -2.76 -7.71
C ARG A 23 -17.77 -1.61 -8.73
N ARG A 24 -17.89 -1.95 -10.03
CA ARG A 24 -18.05 -0.95 -11.10
C ARG A 24 -19.42 -0.26 -10.96
N GLY A 25 -19.48 1.02 -11.09
CA GLY A 25 -20.71 1.80 -10.92
C GLY A 25 -20.98 2.30 -9.50
N PHE A 26 -20.14 1.93 -8.54
CA PHE A 26 -20.18 2.45 -7.17
C PHE A 26 -19.15 3.56 -6.96
N LEU A 27 -19.37 4.44 -5.99
CA LEU A 27 -18.32 5.25 -5.41
C LEU A 27 -17.45 4.32 -4.54
N ARG A 28 -16.24 4.00 -5.03
CA ARG A 28 -15.34 3.01 -4.43
C ARG A 28 -14.42 3.64 -3.39
N LEU A 29 -14.82 3.58 -2.12
CA LEU A 29 -14.05 4.08 -0.97
C LEU A 29 -13.54 2.93 -0.07
N ASP A 30 -13.36 1.73 -0.62
CA ASP A 30 -13.02 0.50 0.08
C ASP A 30 -11.56 0.06 -0.07
N PHE A 31 -10.87 0.38 -1.17
CA PHE A 31 -9.51 -0.11 -1.47
C PHE A 31 -8.45 0.98 -1.62
N ASN A 32 -8.73 2.19 -1.16
CA ASN A 32 -7.81 3.33 -1.24
C ASN A 32 -7.36 3.60 -2.69
N GLU A 33 -8.25 3.35 -3.65
CA GLU A 33 -8.01 3.68 -5.05
C GLU A 33 -8.03 5.20 -5.26
N ASN A 34 -7.34 5.68 -6.29
CA ASN A 34 -7.58 7.02 -6.82
C ASN A 34 -8.94 7.03 -7.51
N THR A 35 -9.89 7.76 -6.96
CA THR A 35 -11.28 7.79 -7.43
C THR A 35 -11.52 8.77 -8.58
N ILE A 36 -10.50 9.58 -8.94
CA ILE A 36 -10.55 10.54 -10.06
C ILE A 36 -10.04 9.87 -11.34
N GLY A 37 -9.01 9.01 -11.21
CA GLY A 37 -8.42 8.26 -12.32
C GLY A 37 -7.07 8.84 -12.80
N PRO A 38 -6.49 8.25 -13.85
CA PRO A 38 -5.20 8.65 -14.39
C PRO A 38 -5.28 9.96 -15.18
N SER A 39 -4.11 10.59 -15.38
CA SER A 39 -4.03 11.82 -16.16
C SER A 39 -4.45 11.62 -17.62
N PRO A 40 -4.94 12.68 -18.30
CA PRO A 40 -5.23 12.64 -19.74
C PRO A 40 -4.01 12.20 -20.59
N LYS A 41 -2.78 12.56 -20.18
CA LYS A 41 -1.55 12.12 -20.87
C LYS A 41 -1.38 10.61 -20.80
N VAL A 42 -1.63 10.00 -19.65
CA VAL A 42 -1.60 8.53 -19.49
C VAL A 42 -2.63 7.86 -20.40
N VAL A 43 -3.87 8.38 -20.43
CA VAL A 43 -4.92 7.83 -21.29
C VAL A 43 -4.55 7.95 -22.77
N ALA A 44 -3.99 9.09 -23.17
CA ALA A 44 -3.53 9.31 -24.55
C ALA A 44 -2.37 8.36 -24.92
N ALA A 45 -1.38 8.20 -24.03
CA ALA A 45 -0.24 7.30 -24.24
C ALA A 45 -0.69 5.85 -24.42
N ILE A 46 -1.61 5.35 -23.59
CA ILE A 46 -2.16 3.99 -23.74
C ILE A 46 -2.89 3.83 -25.07
N ARG A 47 -3.71 4.81 -25.46
CA ARG A 47 -4.44 4.76 -26.76
C ARG A 47 -3.53 4.82 -27.96
N ALA A 48 -2.35 5.38 -27.83
CA ALA A 48 -1.35 5.51 -28.91
C ALA A 48 -0.44 4.28 -29.04
N ILE A 49 -0.57 3.26 -28.18
CA ILE A 49 0.22 2.03 -28.29
C ILE A 49 -0.10 1.34 -29.61
N PRO A 50 0.88 1.13 -30.51
CA PRO A 50 0.67 0.43 -31.78
C PRO A 50 0.22 -1.02 -31.54
N PRO A 51 -0.74 -1.57 -32.33
CA PRO A 51 -1.23 -2.93 -32.14
C PRO A 51 -0.15 -4.02 -32.16
N GLU A 52 0.91 -3.83 -32.93
CA GLU A 52 2.06 -4.76 -32.98
C GLU A 52 2.79 -4.88 -31.65
N HIS A 53 2.76 -3.84 -30.79
CA HIS A 53 3.37 -3.88 -29.46
C HIS A 53 2.62 -4.80 -28.49
N TYR A 54 1.36 -5.17 -28.78
CA TYR A 54 0.61 -6.13 -27.96
C TYR A 54 1.20 -7.54 -28.01
N ALA A 55 1.91 -7.87 -29.10
CA ALA A 55 2.54 -9.15 -29.33
C ALA A 55 4.04 -9.19 -28.92
N MET A 56 4.55 -8.08 -28.36
CA MET A 56 5.95 -7.95 -27.96
C MET A 56 6.10 -8.00 -26.45
N TYR A 57 7.15 -8.64 -25.96
CA TYR A 57 7.52 -8.55 -24.56
C TYR A 57 7.93 -7.12 -24.19
N PRO A 58 7.57 -6.64 -22.97
CA PRO A 58 7.89 -5.29 -22.54
C PRO A 58 9.40 -5.09 -22.28
N GLU A 59 9.86 -3.87 -22.49
CA GLU A 59 11.22 -3.41 -22.19
C GLU A 59 11.17 -2.50 -20.95
N TYR A 60 12.03 -2.74 -19.96
CA TYR A 60 11.98 -2.02 -18.67
C TYR A 60 13.06 -0.96 -18.48
N ASP A 61 14.16 -1.03 -19.25
CA ASP A 61 15.35 -0.19 -19.03
C ASP A 61 15.05 1.32 -19.13
N HIS A 62 14.19 1.71 -20.05
CA HIS A 62 13.80 3.11 -20.18
C HIS A 62 13.02 3.58 -18.94
N LEU A 63 12.07 2.76 -18.48
CA LEU A 63 11.31 3.07 -17.27
C LEU A 63 12.20 3.07 -16.03
N LYS A 64 13.10 2.09 -15.86
CA LYS A 64 14.05 2.04 -14.73
C LYS A 64 14.95 3.28 -14.70
N ARG A 65 15.52 3.69 -15.84
CA ARG A 65 16.34 4.91 -15.95
C ARG A 65 15.55 6.17 -15.62
N HIS A 66 14.34 6.30 -16.15
CA HIS A 66 13.49 7.46 -15.90
C HIS A 66 13.12 7.54 -14.40
N TYR A 67 12.67 6.43 -13.81
CA TYR A 67 12.32 6.41 -12.39
C TYR A 67 13.53 6.63 -11.48
N ALA A 68 14.70 6.10 -11.85
CA ALA A 68 15.97 6.37 -11.16
C ALA A 68 16.28 7.88 -11.11
N GLN A 69 16.06 8.60 -12.21
CA GLN A 69 16.22 10.06 -12.24
C GLN A 69 15.24 10.76 -11.30
N VAL A 70 13.97 10.31 -11.27
CA VAL A 70 12.95 10.88 -10.35
C VAL A 70 13.34 10.71 -8.88
N VAL A 71 13.94 9.57 -8.52
CA VAL A 71 14.31 9.28 -7.13
C VAL A 71 15.76 9.68 -6.78
N GLY A 72 16.54 10.16 -7.75
CA GLY A 72 17.93 10.56 -7.54
C GLY A 72 18.92 9.40 -7.42
N GLY A 73 18.60 8.23 -7.99
CA GLY A 73 19.42 7.01 -7.94
C GLY A 73 19.97 6.58 -9.30
N ALA A 74 20.55 5.37 -9.35
CA ALA A 74 21.00 4.69 -10.55
C ALA A 74 19.97 3.64 -11.01
N MET A 75 20.02 3.25 -12.29
CA MET A 75 19.07 2.29 -12.86
C MET A 75 19.10 0.93 -12.12
N GLU A 76 20.27 0.49 -11.70
CA GLU A 76 20.50 -0.77 -10.99
C GLU A 76 19.89 -0.78 -9.57
N GLN A 77 19.55 0.40 -9.06
CA GLN A 77 18.89 0.59 -7.76
C GLN A 77 17.36 0.57 -7.85
N VAL A 78 16.82 0.35 -9.05
CA VAL A 78 15.37 0.34 -9.31
C VAL A 78 14.94 -1.01 -9.87
N GLY A 79 14.04 -1.69 -9.18
CA GLY A 79 13.31 -2.86 -9.66
C GLY A 79 11.87 -2.49 -10.06
N VAL A 80 11.35 -3.14 -11.11
CA VAL A 80 9.99 -2.96 -11.62
C VAL A 80 9.19 -4.24 -11.39
N PHE A 81 8.00 -4.13 -10.77
CA PHE A 81 7.22 -5.27 -10.30
C PHE A 81 5.73 -5.12 -10.65
N ASN A 82 5.02 -6.24 -10.69
CA ASN A 82 3.58 -6.29 -10.91
C ASN A 82 2.80 -5.77 -9.68
N GLY A 83 2.79 -4.45 -9.54
CA GLY A 83 2.35 -3.75 -8.34
C GLY A 83 3.32 -3.91 -7.17
N ALA A 84 3.08 -3.17 -6.09
CA ALA A 84 3.85 -3.35 -4.85
C ALA A 84 3.67 -4.77 -4.27
N ASP A 85 2.55 -5.43 -4.52
CA ASP A 85 2.31 -6.81 -4.09
C ASP A 85 3.34 -7.76 -4.68
N GLY A 86 3.70 -7.59 -5.97
CA GLY A 86 4.78 -8.35 -6.62
C GLY A 86 6.15 -8.09 -5.98
N ALA A 87 6.44 -6.83 -5.64
CA ALA A 87 7.68 -6.49 -4.93
C ALA A 87 7.73 -7.08 -3.52
N ILE A 88 6.61 -7.01 -2.77
CA ILE A 88 6.47 -7.64 -1.44
C ILE A 88 6.74 -9.14 -1.55
N HIS A 89 6.07 -9.82 -2.49
CA HIS A 89 6.27 -11.26 -2.68
C HIS A 89 7.75 -11.59 -2.98
N ALA A 90 8.37 -10.84 -3.90
CA ALA A 90 9.79 -11.01 -4.23
C ALA A 90 10.72 -10.83 -3.00
N VAL A 91 10.41 -9.86 -2.11
CA VAL A 91 11.16 -9.67 -0.85
C VAL A 91 11.14 -10.94 0.00
N PHE A 92 9.96 -11.51 0.22
CA PHE A 92 9.83 -12.72 1.04
C PHE A 92 10.46 -13.95 0.37
N GLN A 93 10.34 -14.09 -0.94
CA GLN A 93 10.95 -15.17 -1.70
C GLN A 93 12.50 -15.09 -1.72
N ALA A 94 13.05 -13.87 -1.84
CA ALA A 94 14.51 -13.68 -1.94
C ALA A 94 15.21 -13.70 -0.58
N PHE A 95 14.55 -13.23 0.48
CA PHE A 95 15.19 -12.99 1.77
C PHE A 95 14.60 -13.80 2.93
N GLY A 96 13.41 -14.40 2.78
CA GLY A 96 12.78 -15.22 3.80
C GLY A 96 13.08 -16.69 3.64
N ALA A 97 13.28 -17.38 4.76
CA ALA A 97 13.42 -18.83 4.80
C ALA A 97 12.69 -19.41 6.02
N ALA A 98 12.44 -20.72 6.00
CA ALA A 98 11.81 -21.41 7.13
C ALA A 98 12.66 -21.27 8.41
N GLY A 99 12.01 -20.80 9.48
CA GLY A 99 12.65 -20.52 10.76
C GLY A 99 13.16 -19.08 10.92
N ASP A 100 13.23 -18.29 9.85
CA ASP A 100 13.52 -16.86 9.96
C ASP A 100 12.36 -16.08 10.62
N THR A 101 12.67 -14.90 11.15
CA THR A 101 11.68 -14.03 11.79
C THR A 101 11.42 -12.78 10.96
N LEU A 102 10.12 -12.48 10.76
CA LEU A 102 9.62 -11.19 10.35
C LEU A 102 9.20 -10.39 11.58
N VAL A 103 9.70 -9.17 11.74
CA VAL A 103 9.16 -8.17 12.69
C VAL A 103 8.29 -7.18 11.94
N MET A 104 7.10 -6.87 12.47
CA MET A 104 6.20 -5.83 11.93
C MET A 104 5.31 -5.26 13.02
N ALA A 105 4.86 -4.01 12.86
CA ALA A 105 3.79 -3.45 13.68
C ALA A 105 2.42 -4.02 13.25
N THR A 106 1.43 -4.05 14.17
CA THR A 106 0.07 -4.53 13.87
C THR A 106 -0.98 -3.62 14.52
N PRO A 107 -2.12 -3.31 13.85
CA PRO A 107 -2.54 -3.75 12.53
C PRO A 107 -1.78 -3.04 11.39
N THR A 108 -1.49 -3.76 10.33
CA THR A 108 -0.84 -3.23 9.13
C THR A 108 -1.43 -3.88 7.86
N PHE A 109 -0.81 -3.65 6.69
CA PHE A 109 -1.27 -4.24 5.45
C PHE A 109 -1.27 -5.77 5.52
N GLY A 110 -2.43 -6.36 5.26
CA GLY A 110 -2.67 -7.78 5.55
C GLY A 110 -1.96 -8.79 4.63
N TYR A 111 -1.23 -8.33 3.60
CA TYR A 111 -0.55 -9.22 2.66
C TYR A 111 0.84 -9.67 3.14
N TYR A 112 1.47 -8.94 4.08
CA TYR A 112 2.79 -9.33 4.59
C TYR A 112 2.77 -10.69 5.31
N ALA A 113 1.75 -10.93 6.12
CA ALA A 113 1.65 -12.17 6.90
C ALA A 113 1.51 -13.43 6.01
N PRO A 114 0.63 -13.50 5.00
CA PRO A 114 0.60 -14.62 4.06
C PRO A 114 1.94 -14.87 3.38
N CYS A 115 2.63 -13.83 2.91
CA CYS A 115 3.96 -13.98 2.27
C CYS A 115 5.01 -14.55 3.23
N ALA A 116 5.02 -14.13 4.50
CA ALA A 116 5.93 -14.68 5.52
C ALA A 116 5.61 -16.14 5.81
N HIS A 117 4.35 -16.49 5.99
CA HIS A 117 3.92 -17.86 6.26
C HIS A 117 4.21 -18.80 5.10
N GLU A 118 4.08 -18.34 3.85
CA GLU A 118 4.42 -19.10 2.65
C GLU A 118 5.91 -19.53 2.66
N GLN A 119 6.78 -18.69 3.21
CA GLN A 119 8.21 -19.00 3.39
C GLN A 119 8.51 -19.78 4.68
N GLY A 120 7.52 -20.08 5.51
CA GLY A 120 7.72 -20.74 6.81
C GLY A 120 8.38 -19.86 7.87
N MET A 121 8.28 -18.54 7.72
CA MET A 121 8.80 -17.57 8.68
C MET A 121 7.90 -17.46 9.92
N THR A 122 8.53 -17.14 11.05
CA THR A 122 7.83 -16.71 12.27
C THR A 122 7.54 -15.22 12.23
N ILE A 123 6.33 -14.80 12.66
CA ILE A 123 5.95 -13.40 12.70
C ILE A 123 5.94 -12.90 14.13
N GLN A 124 6.74 -11.87 14.42
CA GLN A 124 6.67 -11.08 15.64
C GLN A 124 5.88 -9.80 15.35
N ALA A 125 4.57 -9.86 15.58
CA ALA A 125 3.64 -8.74 15.38
C ALA A 125 3.57 -7.90 16.67
N ILE A 126 3.96 -6.64 16.60
CA ILE A 126 4.02 -5.70 17.73
C ILE A 126 2.86 -4.71 17.62
N PRO A 127 1.96 -4.62 18.63
CA PRO A 127 0.79 -3.75 18.52
C PRO A 127 1.16 -2.27 18.53
N TYR A 128 0.42 -1.49 17.73
CA TYR A 128 0.43 -0.02 17.83
C TYR A 128 -0.06 0.44 19.19
N GLY A 129 0.49 1.53 19.69
CA GLY A 129 0.05 2.13 20.96
C GLY A 129 -1.27 2.88 20.83
N LEU A 130 -2.19 2.65 21.76
CA LEU A 130 -3.48 3.34 21.84
C LEU A 130 -3.39 4.56 22.75
N PRO A 131 -4.29 5.57 22.59
CA PRO A 131 -5.46 5.59 21.69
C PRO A 131 -5.18 6.08 20.26
N ASP A 132 -4.01 6.65 19.98
CA ASP A 132 -3.65 7.41 18.78
C ASP A 132 -2.90 6.59 17.74
N PHE A 133 -2.78 5.28 17.92
CA PHE A 133 -2.03 4.36 17.06
C PHE A 133 -0.58 4.80 16.82
N HIS A 134 0.13 5.28 17.86
CA HIS A 134 1.54 5.60 17.71
C HIS A 134 2.39 4.36 17.41
N TYR A 135 3.39 4.54 16.56
CA TYR A 135 4.27 3.44 16.14
C TYR A 135 5.13 2.97 17.32
N PRO A 136 5.22 1.65 17.60
CA PRO A 136 5.87 1.10 18.80
C PRO A 136 7.39 1.04 18.66
N GLN A 137 8.06 2.18 18.48
CA GLN A 137 9.51 2.30 18.17
C GLN A 137 10.39 1.54 19.16
N GLN A 138 10.13 1.68 20.46
CA GLN A 138 10.94 1.03 21.49
C GLN A 138 10.83 -0.49 21.45
N ALA A 139 9.63 -1.02 21.28
CA ALA A 139 9.40 -2.47 21.20
C ALA A 139 9.97 -3.07 19.91
N ILE A 140 9.89 -2.35 18.79
CA ILE A 140 10.54 -2.73 17.52
C ILE A 140 12.07 -2.76 17.71
N ALA A 141 12.67 -1.72 18.29
CA ALA A 141 14.11 -1.67 18.55
C ALA A 141 14.58 -2.82 19.46
N GLN A 142 13.77 -3.20 20.45
CA GLN A 142 14.05 -4.37 21.30
C GLN A 142 13.97 -5.68 20.50
N ALA A 143 12.98 -5.85 19.63
CA ALA A 143 12.84 -7.04 18.81
C ALA A 143 14.02 -7.22 17.83
N LEU A 144 14.59 -6.13 17.34
CA LEU A 144 15.75 -6.15 16.44
C LEU A 144 17.04 -6.69 17.11
N GLN A 145 17.12 -6.71 18.44
CA GLN A 145 18.26 -7.33 19.16
C GLN A 145 18.37 -8.84 18.90
N CYS A 146 17.27 -9.50 18.53
CA CYS A 146 17.25 -10.90 18.14
C CYS A 146 17.67 -11.14 16.67
N GLN A 147 18.11 -10.10 15.97
CA GLN A 147 18.54 -10.12 14.56
C GLN A 147 17.54 -10.81 13.63
N PRO A 148 16.27 -10.34 13.57
CA PRO A 148 15.30 -10.90 12.66
C PRO A 148 15.75 -10.73 11.20
N ARG A 149 15.27 -11.60 10.32
CA ARG A 149 15.62 -11.54 8.89
C ARG A 149 15.05 -10.31 8.20
N LEU A 150 13.78 -9.97 8.52
CA LEU A 150 13.05 -8.87 7.92
C LEU A 150 12.41 -7.98 9.01
N LEU A 151 12.47 -6.67 8.79
CA LEU A 151 11.60 -5.68 9.42
C LEU A 151 10.74 -5.05 8.33
N MET A 152 9.39 -5.19 8.43
CA MET A 152 8.45 -4.56 7.50
C MET A 152 7.80 -3.35 8.16
N ILE A 153 7.93 -2.19 7.52
CA ILE A 153 7.35 -0.91 7.94
C ILE A 153 6.44 -0.39 6.82
N CYS A 154 5.15 -0.25 7.08
CA CYS A 154 4.23 0.45 6.18
C CYS A 154 4.20 1.93 6.58
N ASN A 155 4.61 2.84 5.69
CA ASN A 155 4.80 4.26 6.02
C ASN A 155 4.27 5.21 4.93
N PRO A 156 3.17 5.93 5.15
CA PRO A 156 2.22 5.80 6.29
C PRO A 156 1.52 4.45 6.35
N ASN A 157 1.21 4.00 7.58
CA ASN A 157 0.64 2.67 7.79
C ASN A 157 -0.80 2.55 7.26
N ASN A 158 -1.09 1.50 6.56
CA ASN A 158 -2.44 1.09 6.22
C ASN A 158 -2.90 -0.04 7.19
N PRO A 159 -3.94 0.17 8.05
CA PRO A 159 -5.01 1.17 7.86
C PRO A 159 -5.00 2.38 8.81
N THR A 160 -4.04 2.52 9.72
CA THR A 160 -4.07 3.58 10.74
C THR A 160 -3.66 4.97 10.21
N GLY A 161 -2.94 5.02 9.09
CA GLY A 161 -2.38 6.26 8.57
C GLY A 161 -1.15 6.77 9.34
N THR A 162 -0.73 6.08 10.37
CA THR A 162 0.39 6.48 11.23
C THR A 162 1.68 6.60 10.43
N PRO A 163 2.35 7.76 10.43
CA PRO A 163 3.69 7.92 9.86
C PRO A 163 4.76 7.44 10.85
N VAL A 164 5.89 7.03 10.30
CA VAL A 164 7.11 6.74 11.04
C VAL A 164 8.19 7.71 10.57
N ASP A 165 8.91 8.30 11.51
CA ASP A 165 9.96 9.27 11.22
C ASP A 165 11.06 8.66 10.33
N PRO A 166 11.39 9.26 9.18
CA PRO A 166 12.41 8.72 8.27
C PRO A 166 13.80 8.64 8.92
N GLY A 167 14.15 9.56 9.80
CA GLY A 167 15.42 9.54 10.52
C GLY A 167 15.51 8.37 11.48
N TRP A 168 14.40 8.04 12.16
CA TRP A 168 14.33 6.85 13.01
C TRP A 168 14.47 5.57 12.18
N ILE A 169 13.82 5.46 11.00
CA ILE A 169 13.94 4.30 10.11
C ILE A 169 15.39 4.12 9.66
N GLN A 170 16.05 5.21 9.23
CA GLN A 170 17.44 5.19 8.81
C GLN A 170 18.38 4.74 9.93
N ALA A 171 18.24 5.32 11.12
CA ALA A 171 19.03 4.94 12.29
C ALA A 171 18.81 3.47 12.69
N THR A 172 17.56 3.00 12.59
CA THR A 172 17.18 1.62 12.88
C THR A 172 17.83 0.65 11.89
N ALA A 173 17.81 0.93 10.60
CA ALA A 173 18.46 0.10 9.59
C ALA A 173 20.00 0.08 9.78
N ALA A 174 20.62 1.21 10.12
CA ALA A 174 22.05 1.28 10.44
C ALA A 174 22.42 0.44 11.67
N ALA A 175 21.56 0.42 12.69
CA ALA A 175 21.78 -0.36 13.92
C ALA A 175 21.55 -1.86 13.75
N ALA A 176 20.86 -2.31 12.69
CA ALA A 176 20.51 -3.69 12.43
C ALA A 176 21.03 -4.18 11.05
N PRO A 177 22.35 -4.22 10.80
CA PRO A 177 22.92 -4.42 9.45
C PRO A 177 22.62 -5.82 8.86
N ASN A 178 22.23 -6.80 9.70
CA ASN A 178 21.88 -8.15 9.27
C ASN A 178 20.36 -8.34 9.00
N THR A 179 19.55 -7.31 9.25
CA THR A 179 18.10 -7.29 9.00
C THR A 179 17.83 -6.44 7.76
N LEU A 180 17.11 -6.99 6.77
CA LEU A 180 16.59 -6.15 5.69
C LEU A 180 15.40 -5.35 6.21
N VAL A 181 15.51 -4.03 6.21
CA VAL A 181 14.44 -3.10 6.56
C VAL A 181 13.70 -2.71 5.29
N VAL A 182 12.45 -3.13 5.19
CA VAL A 182 11.60 -2.85 4.03
C VAL A 182 10.56 -1.81 4.42
N VAL A 183 10.55 -0.69 3.71
CA VAL A 183 9.61 0.42 3.95
C VAL A 183 8.64 0.50 2.79
N ASP A 184 7.38 0.19 3.06
CA ASP A 184 6.29 0.28 2.10
C ASP A 184 5.74 1.72 2.11
N GLU A 185 6.18 2.51 1.14
CA GLU A 185 5.82 3.94 1.00
C GLU A 185 4.74 4.18 -0.06
N LEU A 186 3.75 3.30 -0.17
CA LEU A 186 2.67 3.45 -1.15
C LEU A 186 1.82 4.71 -0.96
N TYR A 187 1.83 5.30 0.23
CA TYR A 187 1.02 6.47 0.60
C TYR A 187 1.86 7.71 0.92
N GLU A 188 3.17 7.68 0.72
CA GLU A 188 4.09 8.75 1.12
C GLU A 188 3.74 10.13 0.55
N ALA A 189 3.23 10.18 -0.68
CA ALA A 189 2.86 11.43 -1.34
C ALA A 189 1.80 12.25 -0.55
N PHE A 190 1.01 11.61 0.31
CA PHE A 190 0.00 12.29 1.13
C PHE A 190 0.59 12.92 2.40
N THR A 191 1.79 12.54 2.83
CA THR A 191 2.53 13.16 3.96
C THR A 191 3.71 13.99 3.48
N GLY A 192 4.37 13.58 2.41
CA GLY A 192 5.62 14.15 1.91
C GLY A 192 6.86 13.57 2.59
N ASP A 193 6.70 12.66 3.56
CA ASP A 193 7.80 12.05 4.29
C ASP A 193 8.30 10.81 3.56
N THR A 194 9.62 10.72 3.30
CA THR A 194 10.23 9.57 2.63
C THR A 194 11.60 9.26 3.21
N VAL A 195 11.91 7.97 3.27
CA VAL A 195 13.26 7.47 3.60
C VAL A 195 14.10 7.20 2.34
N LEU A 196 13.58 7.52 1.17
CA LEU A 196 14.17 7.12 -0.11
C LEU A 196 15.63 7.59 -0.31
N PRO A 197 16.06 8.81 0.09
CA PRO A 197 17.47 9.20 0.01
C PRO A 197 18.41 8.26 0.77
N ALA A 198 18.01 7.80 1.96
CA ALA A 198 18.78 6.82 2.73
C ALA A 198 18.70 5.41 2.09
N GLY A 199 17.56 5.03 1.52
CA GLY A 199 17.37 3.77 0.81
C GLY A 199 18.36 3.55 -0.35
N LEU A 200 18.78 4.62 -1.01
CA LEU A 200 19.77 4.56 -2.09
C LEU A 200 21.20 4.32 -1.60
N GLN A 201 21.50 4.65 -0.35
CA GLN A 201 22.86 4.61 0.23
C GLN A 201 23.08 3.46 1.21
N GLN A 202 22.01 2.98 1.85
CA GLN A 202 22.08 2.01 2.92
C GLN A 202 21.82 0.58 2.40
N PRO A 203 22.77 -0.36 2.55
CA PRO A 203 22.72 -1.65 1.86
C PRO A 203 21.57 -2.57 2.28
N ASN A 204 21.03 -2.37 3.49
CA ASN A 204 19.94 -3.16 4.06
C ASN A 204 18.61 -2.39 4.19
N LEU A 205 18.44 -1.31 3.43
CA LEU A 205 17.20 -0.53 3.38
C LEU A 205 16.58 -0.61 1.99
N LEU A 206 15.32 -1.04 1.91
CA LEU A 206 14.57 -1.17 0.68
C LEU A 206 13.26 -0.39 0.78
N VAL A 207 12.96 0.42 -0.22
CA VAL A 207 11.74 1.22 -0.30
C VAL A 207 10.83 0.69 -1.39
N LEU A 208 9.57 0.42 -1.07
CA LEU A 208 8.55 0.01 -2.03
C LEU A 208 7.67 1.19 -2.41
N ARG A 209 7.36 1.31 -3.69
CA ARG A 209 6.55 2.39 -4.27
C ARG A 209 5.52 1.85 -5.26
N SER A 210 4.47 2.59 -5.52
CA SER A 210 3.45 2.22 -6.50
C SER A 210 2.78 3.43 -7.11
N LEU A 211 2.39 3.31 -8.37
CA LEU A 211 1.55 4.29 -9.05
C LEU A 211 0.04 4.00 -8.89
N SER A 212 -0.33 3.00 -8.09
CA SER A 212 -1.73 2.61 -7.89
C SER A 212 -2.56 3.64 -7.16
N LYS A 213 -1.97 4.37 -6.18
CA LYS A 213 -2.71 5.24 -5.26
C LYS A 213 -2.74 6.70 -5.72
N THR A 214 -1.65 7.20 -6.25
CA THR A 214 -1.54 8.60 -6.70
C THR A 214 -1.83 8.78 -8.18
N ALA A 215 -1.24 7.95 -9.05
CA ALA A 215 -1.40 8.08 -10.50
C ALA A 215 -2.69 7.44 -11.06
N GLY A 216 -3.49 6.75 -10.22
CA GLY A 216 -4.72 6.08 -10.68
C GLY A 216 -4.48 4.83 -11.52
N LEU A 217 -3.34 4.16 -11.35
CA LEU A 217 -2.93 3.00 -12.17
C LEU A 217 -3.13 1.65 -11.45
N ALA A 218 -4.03 1.58 -10.48
CA ALA A 218 -4.26 0.35 -9.70
C ALA A 218 -4.56 -0.88 -10.59
N GLY A 219 -5.34 -0.71 -11.65
CA GLY A 219 -5.68 -1.77 -12.61
C GLY A 219 -4.53 -2.19 -13.54
N LEU A 220 -3.49 -1.35 -13.69
CA LEU A 220 -2.33 -1.63 -14.53
C LEU A 220 -1.19 -2.33 -13.79
N ARG A 221 -1.25 -2.35 -12.45
CA ARG A 221 -0.30 -3.11 -11.63
C ARG A 221 1.17 -2.63 -11.78
N MET A 222 1.44 -1.33 -11.59
CA MET A 222 2.80 -0.79 -11.61
C MET A 222 3.32 -0.53 -10.20
N GLY A 223 4.41 -1.21 -9.85
CA GLY A 223 5.14 -1.06 -8.60
C GLY A 223 6.64 -0.97 -8.81
N PHE A 224 7.33 -0.38 -7.84
CA PHE A 224 8.78 -0.23 -7.83
C PHE A 224 9.34 -0.67 -6.48
N ALA A 225 10.56 -1.20 -6.51
CA ALA A 225 11.42 -1.34 -5.35
C ALA A 225 12.68 -0.50 -5.59
N VAL A 226 13.12 0.25 -4.58
CA VAL A 226 14.30 1.12 -4.67
C VAL A 226 15.21 0.82 -3.48
N GLY A 227 16.47 0.49 -3.76
CA GLY A 227 17.44 0.11 -2.73
C GLY A 227 18.84 -0.08 -3.31
N SER A 228 19.72 -0.76 -2.57
CA SER A 228 21.04 -1.09 -3.11
C SER A 228 20.91 -2.01 -4.34
N ALA A 229 21.81 -1.86 -5.31
CA ALA A 229 21.84 -2.69 -6.51
C ALA A 229 21.87 -4.20 -6.19
N ASP A 230 22.59 -4.57 -5.15
CA ASP A 230 22.68 -5.93 -4.62
C ASP A 230 21.33 -6.51 -4.15
N VAL A 231 20.51 -5.69 -3.48
CA VAL A 231 19.15 -6.10 -3.05
C VAL A 231 18.24 -6.22 -4.26
N ILE A 232 18.24 -5.23 -5.14
CA ILE A 232 17.40 -5.22 -6.35
C ILE A 232 17.69 -6.44 -7.23
N GLU A 233 18.95 -6.76 -7.46
CA GLU A 233 19.36 -7.90 -8.28
C GLU A 233 18.83 -9.23 -7.68
N ARG A 234 18.84 -9.38 -6.33
CA ARG A 234 18.30 -10.58 -5.66
C ARG A 234 16.78 -10.68 -5.79
N LEU A 235 16.06 -9.55 -5.75
CA LEU A 235 14.62 -9.54 -6.01
C LEU A 235 14.31 -9.97 -7.45
N GLU A 236 15.11 -9.48 -8.42
CA GLU A 236 14.93 -9.82 -9.83
C GLU A 236 15.23 -11.30 -10.15
N ARG A 237 16.05 -12.00 -9.33
CA ARG A 237 16.29 -13.45 -9.49
C ARG A 237 15.07 -14.33 -9.21
N VAL A 238 14.15 -13.87 -8.38
CA VAL A 238 12.96 -14.63 -7.97
C VAL A 238 11.69 -14.22 -8.69
N THR A 239 11.77 -13.21 -9.58
CA THR A 239 10.64 -12.73 -10.38
C THR A 239 10.75 -13.20 -11.82
N GLY A 240 9.60 -13.36 -12.48
CA GLY A 240 9.57 -13.64 -13.92
C GLY A 240 10.11 -12.47 -14.74
N PRO A 241 10.82 -12.73 -15.84
CA PRO A 241 11.44 -11.66 -16.63
C PRO A 241 10.44 -10.75 -17.34
N TYR A 242 9.15 -11.10 -17.37
CA TYR A 242 8.09 -10.40 -18.09
C TYR A 242 6.85 -10.13 -17.24
N ASP A 243 7.01 -10.00 -15.92
CA ASP A 243 5.91 -9.88 -14.96
C ASP A 243 5.04 -8.63 -15.15
N VAL A 244 5.63 -7.53 -15.63
CA VAL A 244 4.93 -6.26 -15.81
C VAL A 244 4.58 -6.07 -17.28
N ASN A 245 3.31 -5.85 -17.57
CA ASN A 245 2.81 -5.71 -18.95
C ASN A 245 3.23 -4.37 -19.60
N GLY A 246 3.33 -4.35 -20.93
CA GLY A 246 3.77 -3.19 -21.71
C GLY A 246 2.84 -1.96 -21.58
N PHE A 247 1.54 -2.17 -21.34
CA PHE A 247 0.58 -1.08 -21.09
C PHE A 247 0.91 -0.35 -19.79
N ALA A 248 1.29 -1.10 -18.74
CA ALA A 248 1.71 -0.55 -17.47
C ALA A 248 3.01 0.26 -17.61
N VAL A 249 3.98 -0.22 -18.39
CA VAL A 249 5.23 0.50 -18.67
C VAL A 249 4.94 1.83 -19.37
N THR A 250 4.15 1.83 -20.46
CA THR A 250 3.77 3.04 -21.18
C THR A 250 3.01 4.03 -20.28
N ALA A 251 2.07 3.51 -19.49
CA ALA A 251 1.30 4.34 -18.56
C ALA A 251 2.17 4.95 -17.46
N ALA A 252 3.13 4.19 -16.94
CA ALA A 252 4.05 4.66 -15.90
C ALA A 252 4.94 5.78 -16.42
N LEU A 253 5.54 5.63 -17.62
CA LEU A 253 6.33 6.69 -18.25
C LEU A 253 5.52 7.98 -18.41
N ALA A 254 4.30 7.89 -18.95
CA ALA A 254 3.42 9.05 -19.11
C ALA A 254 2.99 9.68 -17.77
N ALA A 255 2.83 8.87 -16.72
CA ALA A 255 2.50 9.38 -15.38
C ALA A 255 3.69 10.10 -14.74
N LEU A 256 4.91 9.60 -14.91
CA LEU A 256 6.14 10.22 -14.41
C LEU A 256 6.44 11.55 -15.15
N ASP A 257 6.00 11.68 -16.41
CA ASP A 257 6.06 12.94 -17.17
C ASP A 257 4.94 13.94 -16.83
N ASP A 258 4.06 13.57 -15.89
CA ASP A 258 2.89 14.39 -15.48
C ASP A 258 2.73 14.46 -13.96
N LEU A 259 3.82 14.69 -13.25
CA LEU A 259 3.84 14.77 -11.79
C LEU A 259 2.91 15.85 -11.22
N ASP A 260 2.60 16.89 -11.98
CA ASP A 260 1.66 17.92 -11.56
C ASP A 260 0.23 17.40 -11.42
N HIS A 261 -0.18 16.46 -12.28
CA HIS A 261 -1.48 15.77 -12.11
C HIS A 261 -1.52 14.94 -10.82
N LEU A 262 -0.41 14.24 -10.49
CA LEU A 262 -0.31 13.48 -9.25
C LEU A 262 -0.39 14.40 -8.02
N ARG A 263 0.32 15.53 -8.07
CA ARG A 263 0.27 16.55 -7.01
C ARG A 263 -1.12 17.14 -6.83
N ALA A 264 -1.79 17.47 -7.96
CA ALA A 264 -3.16 18.00 -7.94
C ALA A 264 -4.14 17.02 -7.28
N TYR A 265 -4.03 15.70 -7.56
CA TYR A 265 -4.82 14.69 -6.88
C TYR A 265 -4.55 14.64 -5.38
N VAL A 266 -3.29 14.69 -4.97
CA VAL A 266 -2.93 14.70 -3.54
C VAL A 266 -3.52 15.92 -2.82
N GLU A 267 -3.47 17.09 -3.43
CA GLU A 267 -4.06 18.32 -2.86
C GLU A 267 -5.59 18.23 -2.79
N GLU A 268 -6.24 17.64 -3.78
CA GLU A 268 -7.70 17.39 -3.75
C GLU A 268 -8.09 16.47 -2.57
N VAL A 269 -7.32 15.39 -2.34
CA VAL A 269 -7.54 14.50 -1.18
C VAL A 269 -7.32 15.25 0.14
N LYS A 270 -6.29 16.10 0.24
CA LYS A 270 -6.03 16.92 1.42
C LYS A 270 -7.17 17.92 1.69
N ALA A 271 -7.67 18.58 0.65
CA ALA A 271 -8.80 19.49 0.74
C ALA A 271 -10.08 18.78 1.19
N ALA A 272 -10.37 17.62 0.60
CA ALA A 272 -11.51 16.79 0.97
C ALA A 272 -11.42 16.31 2.42
N ARG A 273 -10.24 15.90 2.88
CA ARG A 273 -9.96 15.53 4.27
C ARG A 273 -10.19 16.71 5.21
N HIS A 274 -9.66 17.87 4.87
CA HIS A 274 -9.81 19.08 5.67
C HIS A 274 -11.28 19.47 5.84
N TRP A 275 -12.10 19.29 4.80
CA TRP A 275 -13.54 19.53 4.87
C TRP A 275 -14.25 18.47 5.74
N LEU A 276 -13.92 17.18 5.57
CA LEU A 276 -14.67 16.07 6.19
C LEU A 276 -14.45 15.94 7.70
N LEU A 277 -13.20 16.07 8.17
CA LEU A 277 -12.88 15.80 9.58
C LEU A 277 -13.65 16.67 10.58
N PRO A 278 -13.88 17.99 10.35
CA PRO A 278 -14.73 18.80 11.19
C PRO A 278 -16.19 18.32 11.22
N GLN A 279 -16.72 17.77 10.13
CA GLN A 279 -18.10 17.23 10.08
C GLN A 279 -18.22 16.00 10.98
N LEU A 280 -17.23 15.09 10.93
CA LEU A 280 -17.19 13.91 11.78
C LEU A 280 -17.09 14.31 13.27
N ALA A 281 -16.23 15.27 13.59
CA ALA A 281 -16.05 15.78 14.94
C ALA A 281 -17.32 16.47 15.47
N ALA A 282 -17.98 17.31 14.68
CA ALA A 282 -19.22 17.99 15.04
C ALA A 282 -20.39 17.01 15.27
N ALA A 283 -20.37 15.86 14.58
CA ALA A 283 -21.32 14.77 14.79
C ALA A 283 -20.96 13.86 15.99
N GLY A 284 -19.89 14.13 16.73
CA GLY A 284 -19.45 13.31 17.87
C GLY A 284 -18.88 11.94 17.49
N LEU A 285 -18.60 11.70 16.21
CA LEU A 285 -18.16 10.41 15.72
C LEU A 285 -16.66 10.17 16.01
N ARG A 286 -16.37 9.05 16.66
CA ARG A 286 -14.99 8.61 16.82
C ARG A 286 -14.38 8.30 15.47
N HIS A 287 -13.30 8.98 15.13
CA HIS A 287 -12.54 8.77 13.90
C HIS A 287 -11.05 8.90 14.13
N HIS A 288 -10.26 8.37 13.18
CA HIS A 288 -8.81 8.47 13.21
C HIS A 288 -8.29 8.65 11.77
N CYS A 289 -7.53 9.71 11.54
CA CYS A 289 -7.00 10.06 10.23
C CYS A 289 -5.63 10.74 10.39
N HIS A 290 -4.61 10.16 9.72
CA HIS A 290 -3.27 10.73 9.62
C HIS A 290 -2.81 10.81 8.14
N GLY A 291 -1.77 10.08 7.78
CA GLY A 291 -1.29 9.96 6.40
C GLY A 291 -2.18 9.06 5.55
N GLY A 292 -1.98 9.14 4.24
CA GLY A 292 -2.72 8.37 3.27
C GLY A 292 -4.03 9.01 2.81
N ASN A 293 -4.69 8.33 1.86
CA ASN A 293 -5.98 8.74 1.30
C ASN A 293 -7.13 7.93 1.94
N TYR A 294 -7.12 7.76 3.25
CA TYR A 294 -8.15 7.03 4.01
C TYR A 294 -8.18 7.49 5.46
N PHE A 295 -9.28 7.14 6.13
CA PHE A 295 -9.48 7.30 7.56
C PHE A 295 -10.23 6.10 8.14
N LEU A 296 -10.15 5.95 9.46
CA LEU A 296 -10.94 5.01 10.24
C LEU A 296 -12.09 5.76 10.89
N LEU A 297 -13.28 5.14 10.87
CA LEU A 297 -14.50 5.65 11.49
C LEU A 297 -15.11 4.55 12.35
N TRP A 298 -15.44 4.86 13.60
CA TRP A 298 -16.23 3.99 14.49
C TRP A 298 -17.67 4.49 14.52
N PRO A 299 -18.56 3.91 13.70
CA PRO A 299 -19.97 4.25 13.71
C PRO A 299 -20.63 3.79 15.02
N GLU A 300 -21.78 4.38 15.36
CA GLU A 300 -22.62 3.90 16.48
C GLU A 300 -23.31 2.59 16.15
N GLN A 301 -23.60 2.37 14.87
CA GLN A 301 -24.23 1.17 14.33
C GLN A 301 -23.20 0.04 14.15
N ASP A 302 -23.69 -1.19 14.00
CA ASP A 302 -22.86 -2.32 13.60
C ASP A 302 -22.16 -2.01 12.24
N PRO A 303 -20.82 -2.15 12.13
CA PRO A 303 -20.10 -1.83 10.91
C PRO A 303 -20.57 -2.59 9.67
N GLU A 304 -20.95 -3.86 9.79
CA GLU A 304 -21.39 -4.66 8.65
C GLU A 304 -22.77 -4.21 8.16
N VAL A 305 -23.67 -3.82 9.09
CA VAL A 305 -24.97 -3.25 8.76
C VAL A 305 -24.81 -1.91 8.05
N LEU A 306 -23.94 -1.04 8.56
CA LEU A 306 -23.61 0.25 7.92
C LEU A 306 -23.03 0.07 6.52
N VAL A 307 -22.08 -0.86 6.35
CA VAL A 307 -21.47 -1.17 5.04
C VAL A 307 -22.55 -1.61 4.05
N GLY A 308 -23.48 -2.47 4.48
CA GLY A 308 -24.62 -2.89 3.67
C GLY A 308 -25.53 -1.73 3.26
N ALA A 309 -25.86 -0.83 4.19
CA ALA A 309 -26.71 0.33 3.95
C ALA A 309 -26.04 1.36 3.01
N LEU A 310 -24.73 1.62 3.18
CA LEU A 310 -23.96 2.49 2.27
C LEU A 310 -23.88 1.89 0.87
N ARG A 311 -23.68 0.56 0.76
CA ARG A 311 -23.67 -0.12 -0.53
C ARG A 311 -25.01 0.04 -1.28
N GLN A 312 -26.14 -0.03 -0.59
CA GLN A 312 -27.46 0.21 -1.21
C GLN A 312 -27.59 1.64 -1.75
N ARG A 313 -26.83 2.59 -1.22
CA ARG A 313 -26.77 4.01 -1.68
C ARG A 313 -25.64 4.27 -2.68
N GLY A 314 -24.99 3.23 -3.18
CA GLY A 314 -23.97 3.35 -4.21
C GLY A 314 -22.55 3.66 -3.67
N VAL A 315 -22.29 3.48 -2.35
CA VAL A 315 -21.00 3.74 -1.73
C VAL A 315 -20.39 2.46 -1.16
N LEU A 316 -19.14 2.16 -1.50
CA LEU A 316 -18.39 1.03 -0.95
C LEU A 316 -17.37 1.53 0.07
N VAL A 317 -17.38 0.93 1.27
CA VAL A 317 -16.39 1.15 2.32
C VAL A 317 -15.90 -0.20 2.86
N ARG A 318 -14.81 -0.23 3.63
CA ARG A 318 -14.20 -1.48 4.10
C ARG A 318 -14.44 -1.68 5.60
N PRO A 319 -15.17 -2.73 6.03
CA PRO A 319 -15.26 -3.07 7.45
C PRO A 319 -13.91 -3.58 7.95
N MET A 320 -13.58 -3.25 9.20
CA MET A 320 -12.34 -3.66 9.87
C MET A 320 -12.60 -4.76 10.92
N THR A 321 -13.72 -5.44 10.83
CA THR A 321 -14.12 -6.55 11.70
C THR A 321 -13.02 -7.61 11.74
N GLY A 322 -12.67 -8.09 12.93
CA GLY A 322 -11.65 -9.10 13.17
C GLY A 322 -10.20 -8.60 13.02
N LYS A 323 -9.98 -7.31 12.78
CA LYS A 323 -8.64 -6.73 12.77
C LYS A 323 -8.24 -6.27 14.18
N PRO A 324 -7.03 -6.63 14.67
CA PRO A 324 -6.54 -6.19 15.99
C PRO A 324 -6.67 -4.67 16.15
N LEU A 325 -7.10 -4.20 17.31
CA LEU A 325 -7.27 -2.80 17.69
C LEU A 325 -8.31 -2.01 16.87
N LEU A 326 -8.94 -2.58 15.84
CA LEU A 326 -9.82 -1.89 14.88
C LEU A 326 -11.27 -2.36 14.93
N ASN A 327 -11.61 -3.28 15.84
CA ASN A 327 -12.98 -3.78 15.94
C ASN A 327 -14.00 -2.64 16.10
N GLY A 328 -15.13 -2.79 15.43
CA GLY A 328 -16.18 -1.79 15.42
C GLY A 328 -15.94 -0.63 14.44
N SER A 329 -14.83 -0.63 13.67
CA SER A 329 -14.56 0.44 12.72
C SER A 329 -14.78 0.03 11.25
N VAL A 330 -14.93 1.05 10.42
CA VAL A 330 -14.82 0.97 8.96
C VAL A 330 -13.66 1.83 8.49
N ARG A 331 -12.94 1.37 7.46
CA ARG A 331 -11.97 2.21 6.74
C ARG A 331 -12.65 2.79 5.51
N VAL A 332 -12.53 4.09 5.35
CA VAL A 332 -13.10 4.84 4.24
C VAL A 332 -11.96 5.53 3.47
N SER A 333 -11.89 5.31 2.17
CA SER A 333 -10.97 6.06 1.31
C SER A 333 -11.42 7.51 1.17
N ILE A 334 -10.48 8.43 1.03
CA ILE A 334 -10.76 9.85 0.78
C ILE A 334 -10.62 10.08 -0.72
N GLY A 335 -11.72 10.47 -1.35
CA GLY A 335 -11.77 10.87 -2.74
C GLY A 335 -11.75 12.39 -2.91
N SER A 336 -12.39 12.91 -3.98
CA SER A 336 -12.56 14.35 -4.17
C SER A 336 -13.50 14.96 -3.12
N LEU A 337 -13.46 16.29 -3.00
CA LEU A 337 -14.36 17.01 -2.10
C LEU A 337 -15.84 16.66 -2.37
N ALA A 338 -16.27 16.66 -3.64
CA ALA A 338 -17.62 16.31 -4.03
C ALA A 338 -17.99 14.86 -3.64
N GLN A 339 -17.05 13.92 -3.75
CA GLN A 339 -17.24 12.53 -3.35
C GLN A 339 -17.34 12.38 -1.83
N MET A 340 -16.57 13.14 -1.06
CA MET A 340 -16.68 13.13 0.41
C MET A 340 -17.97 13.78 0.89
N GLN A 341 -18.46 14.82 0.22
CA GLN A 341 -19.78 15.41 0.48
C GLN A 341 -20.91 14.40 0.21
N PHE A 342 -20.82 13.67 -0.89
CA PHE A 342 -21.79 12.60 -1.20
C PHE A 342 -21.73 11.45 -0.18
N PHE A 343 -20.53 10.98 0.17
CA PHE A 343 -20.34 9.98 1.23
C PHE A 343 -20.97 10.44 2.55
N TRP A 344 -20.69 11.68 2.97
CA TRP A 344 -21.19 12.22 4.24
C TRP A 344 -22.73 12.29 4.26
N LYS A 345 -23.34 12.75 3.18
CA LYS A 345 -24.81 12.72 3.03
C LYS A 345 -25.35 11.29 3.18
N CYS A 346 -24.79 10.33 2.43
CA CYS A 346 -25.22 8.93 2.52
C CYS A 346 -25.04 8.35 3.94
N TYR A 347 -23.94 8.69 4.61
CA TYR A 347 -23.69 8.27 5.98
C TYR A 347 -24.77 8.79 6.95
N GLN A 348 -25.07 10.09 6.89
CA GLN A 348 -26.11 10.70 7.73
C GLN A 348 -27.49 10.07 7.51
N GLU A 349 -27.85 9.81 6.25
CA GLU A 349 -29.11 9.12 5.91
C GLU A 349 -29.15 7.68 6.44
N CYS A 350 -28.03 6.94 6.37
CA CYS A 350 -27.94 5.61 6.96
C CYS A 350 -28.07 5.66 8.49
N ALA A 351 -27.33 6.55 9.14
CA ALA A 351 -27.34 6.70 10.60
C ALA A 351 -28.72 7.08 11.16
N ALA A 352 -29.51 7.84 10.41
CA ALA A 352 -30.87 8.20 10.80
C ALA A 352 -31.91 7.07 10.63
N GLN A 353 -31.59 6.04 9.82
CA GLN A 353 -32.49 4.93 9.51
C GLN A 353 -32.17 3.63 10.26
N LEU A 354 -30.98 3.51 10.81
CA LEU A 354 -30.47 2.36 11.55
C LEU A 354 -30.53 2.60 13.07
#